data_0d518ff7d749a9f95e677fd846a54bc1
#
_entry.id   0d518ff7d749a9f95e677fd846a54bc1
#
_cell.length_a   1.000
_cell.length_b   1.000
_cell.length_c   1.000
_cell.angle_alpha   90.00
_cell.angle_beta   90.00
_cell.angle_gamma   90.00
#
_symmetry.space_group_name_H-M   'P 1'
#
loop_
_entity.id
_entity.type
_entity.pdbx_description
1 polymer ?
#
loop_
_entity_poly.entity_id
_entity_poly.type
_entity_poly.pdbx_seq_one_letter_code
_entity_poly.pdbx_strand_id
1 'polypeptide(L)'
;MSFIGNLSPELEARLHRVYARTEAQKAEEKNRAAQEPLRPESPAQTPPASTSPAAPIIITPNSQFWTINNVLYRGRTMEVDLAKGLLDNGSIKTQEQWAEYSMKAKKQGEFYTPDYPLFYSILRSVKAGQVVNSQVGKEISSTIKEISRNHFLMTLTRIGYQPQGKDIVTHNFGMNDQYEIRERFVGQDGWIFKLNDADVFEALLGTDKTQEIDEVFQWLNGTDAYLFRVNSRPSKLDERVAGFGADSDRAGLDCGGYPLLSDSSLGVREARE
;
A
#
# COMPACT_ATOMS: atom_id res chain seq x y z
N MET A 1 -23.83 22.54 -11.55
CA MET A 1 -24.64 22.07 -10.41
C MET A 1 -23.68 21.30 -9.50
N SER A 2 -23.42 21.84 -8.33
CA SER A 2 -22.38 21.34 -7.40
C SER A 2 -22.97 20.24 -6.53
N PHE A 3 -22.51 18.99 -6.71
CA PHE A 3 -22.79 17.89 -5.80
C PHE A 3 -21.67 17.85 -4.74
N ILE A 4 -21.76 18.70 -3.73
CA ILE A 4 -21.03 18.51 -2.47
C ILE A 4 -22.07 17.94 -1.50
N GLY A 5 -22.17 16.61 -1.46
CA GLY A 5 -22.90 15.91 -0.39
C GLY A 5 -22.19 16.21 0.94
N ASN A 6 -22.95 16.39 2.02
CA ASN A 6 -22.49 16.71 3.35
C ASN A 6 -21.45 15.68 3.84
N LEU A 7 -20.19 16.02 3.70
CA LEU A 7 -19.09 15.32 4.35
C LEU A 7 -19.18 15.58 5.87
N SER A 8 -18.87 14.59 6.68
CA SER A 8 -18.80 14.83 8.12
C SER A 8 -17.71 15.88 8.41
N PRO A 9 -17.86 16.73 9.44
CA PRO A 9 -16.86 17.75 9.80
C PRO A 9 -15.45 17.18 10.03
N GLU A 10 -15.36 15.93 10.45
CA GLU A 10 -14.09 15.21 10.61
C GLU A 10 -13.44 14.85 9.27
N LEU A 11 -14.24 14.47 8.28
CA LEU A 11 -13.77 14.15 6.94
C LEU A 11 -13.34 15.41 6.19
N GLU A 12 -14.06 16.51 6.35
CA GLU A 12 -13.66 17.83 5.85
C GLU A 12 -12.35 18.31 6.48
N ALA A 13 -12.22 18.23 7.81
CA ALA A 13 -11.00 18.61 8.51
C ALA A 13 -9.80 17.71 8.12
N ARG A 14 -10.05 16.48 7.74
CA ARG A 14 -9.02 15.55 7.24
C ARG A 14 -8.61 15.88 5.81
N LEU A 15 -9.55 16.10 4.91
CA LEU A 15 -9.30 16.57 3.56
C LEU A 15 -8.53 17.90 3.56
N HIS A 16 -8.93 18.87 4.36
CA HIS A 16 -8.23 20.14 4.50
C HIS A 16 -6.79 19.95 4.99
N ARG A 17 -6.51 19.03 5.91
CA ARG A 17 -5.14 18.75 6.37
C ARG A 17 -4.29 18.09 5.29
N VAL A 18 -4.86 17.16 4.52
CA VAL A 18 -4.17 16.51 3.38
C VAL A 18 -3.88 17.57 2.31
N TYR A 19 -4.87 18.38 1.93
CA TYR A 19 -4.69 19.44 0.92
C TYR A 19 -3.70 20.53 1.38
N ALA A 20 -3.78 20.99 2.63
CA ALA A 20 -2.85 21.98 3.16
C ALA A 20 -1.39 21.46 3.18
N ARG A 21 -1.20 20.18 3.51
CA ARG A 21 0.10 19.52 3.47
C ARG A 21 0.62 19.40 2.03
N THR A 22 -0.25 19.05 1.09
CA THR A 22 0.09 18.92 -0.33
C THR A 22 0.49 20.28 -0.93
N GLU A 23 -0.21 21.37 -0.62
CA GLU A 23 0.12 22.69 -1.14
C GLU A 23 1.43 23.27 -0.54
N ALA A 24 1.67 23.04 0.75
CA ALA A 24 2.93 23.42 1.39
C ALA A 24 4.13 22.66 0.76
N GLN A 25 3.96 21.37 0.48
CA GLN A 25 4.98 20.54 -0.17
C GLN A 25 5.23 20.95 -1.62
N LYS A 26 4.20 21.28 -2.40
CA LYS A 26 4.34 21.80 -3.77
C LYS A 26 5.13 23.10 -3.81
N ALA A 27 4.93 23.97 -2.82
CA ALA A 27 5.67 25.23 -2.72
C ALA A 27 7.16 25.00 -2.38
N GLU A 28 7.46 24.05 -1.51
CA GLU A 28 8.83 23.66 -1.15
C GLU A 28 9.58 22.97 -2.30
N GLU A 29 8.92 22.06 -3.01
CA GLU A 29 9.48 21.33 -4.15
C GLU A 29 9.80 22.28 -5.33
N LYS A 30 8.93 23.25 -5.58
CA LYS A 30 9.15 24.28 -6.61
C LYS A 30 10.37 25.18 -6.31
N ASN A 31 10.63 25.45 -5.04
CA ASN A 31 11.79 26.24 -4.63
C ASN A 31 13.09 25.43 -4.65
N ARG A 32 13.02 24.11 -4.51
CA ARG A 32 14.18 23.21 -4.44
C ARG A 32 14.66 22.75 -5.81
N ALA A 33 13.73 22.48 -6.74
CA ALA A 33 14.07 22.13 -8.14
C ALA A 33 14.91 23.19 -8.86
N ALA A 34 14.97 24.40 -8.31
CA ALA A 34 15.77 25.49 -8.81
C ALA A 34 17.24 25.48 -8.32
N GLN A 35 17.66 24.56 -7.44
CA GLN A 35 18.94 24.64 -6.73
C GLN A 35 19.88 23.43 -6.81
N GLU A 36 19.57 22.34 -7.52
CA GLU A 36 20.44 21.15 -7.50
C GLU A 36 21.28 20.94 -8.78
N PRO A 37 22.62 20.75 -8.67
CA PRO A 37 23.48 20.35 -9.78
C PRO A 37 23.54 18.83 -9.95
N LEU A 38 23.55 18.39 -11.21
CA LEU A 38 23.61 16.99 -11.67
C LEU A 38 24.85 16.24 -11.18
N ARG A 39 24.66 15.06 -10.60
CA ARG A 39 25.71 14.11 -10.19
C ARG A 39 25.81 12.95 -11.19
N PRO A 40 27.01 12.43 -11.52
CA PRO A 40 27.18 11.39 -12.54
C PRO A 40 26.85 9.98 -12.06
N GLU A 41 26.30 9.17 -12.98
CA GLU A 41 25.87 7.79 -12.80
C GLU A 41 27.03 6.81 -12.64
N SER A 42 26.88 5.79 -11.76
CA SER A 42 27.75 4.63 -11.62
C SER A 42 27.11 3.41 -12.31
N PRO A 43 27.90 2.50 -12.91
CA PRO A 43 27.35 1.42 -13.72
C PRO A 43 26.77 0.26 -12.90
N ALA A 44 25.59 -0.21 -13.30
CA ALA A 44 24.84 -1.29 -12.72
C ALA A 44 25.50 -2.66 -12.97
N GLN A 45 25.62 -3.48 -11.94
CA GLN A 45 25.91 -4.92 -12.02
C GLN A 45 24.61 -5.72 -12.08
N THR A 46 24.49 -6.55 -13.11
CA THR A 46 23.32 -7.42 -13.37
C THR A 46 23.49 -8.75 -12.62
N PRO A 47 22.54 -9.19 -11.77
CA PRO A 47 22.55 -10.55 -11.21
C PRO A 47 21.99 -11.55 -12.23
N PRO A 48 22.41 -12.84 -12.17
CA PRO A 48 21.97 -13.85 -13.12
C PRO A 48 20.51 -14.26 -12.88
N ALA A 49 19.73 -14.22 -13.96
CA ALA A 49 18.33 -14.65 -13.98
C ALA A 49 18.22 -16.18 -13.89
N SER A 50 17.62 -16.67 -12.82
CA SER A 50 17.10 -18.04 -12.75
C SER A 50 15.65 -18.03 -13.23
N THR A 51 15.44 -18.41 -14.48
CA THR A 51 14.11 -18.51 -15.09
C THR A 51 13.64 -19.94 -15.11
N SER A 52 12.97 -20.37 -14.03
CA SER A 52 11.95 -21.40 -14.15
C SER A 52 10.65 -20.74 -14.64
N PRO A 53 9.93 -21.28 -15.62
CA PRO A 53 8.68 -20.67 -16.07
C PRO A 53 7.71 -20.61 -14.90
N ALA A 54 7.34 -19.42 -14.49
CA ALA A 54 6.35 -19.21 -13.44
C ALA A 54 5.03 -19.84 -13.87
N ALA A 55 4.40 -20.62 -12.97
CA ALA A 55 3.09 -21.20 -13.24
C ALA A 55 2.08 -20.08 -13.56
N PRO A 56 1.13 -20.33 -14.48
CA PRO A 56 0.17 -19.30 -14.89
C PRO A 56 -0.65 -18.81 -13.70
N ILE A 57 -0.85 -17.50 -13.62
CA ILE A 57 -1.73 -16.91 -12.61
C ILE A 57 -3.17 -17.04 -13.11
N ILE A 58 -4.00 -17.72 -12.33
CA ILE A 58 -5.42 -17.95 -12.61
C ILE A 58 -6.22 -17.14 -11.58
N ILE A 59 -7.26 -16.45 -12.04
CA ILE A 59 -8.16 -15.70 -11.17
C ILE A 59 -9.57 -16.28 -11.38
N THR A 60 -10.15 -16.79 -10.29
CA THR A 60 -11.49 -17.36 -10.28
C THR A 60 -12.46 -16.40 -9.59
N PRO A 61 -13.45 -15.83 -10.31
CA PRO A 61 -14.42 -14.93 -9.68
C PRO A 61 -15.50 -15.71 -8.91
N ASN A 62 -15.87 -15.17 -7.76
CA ASN A 62 -17.05 -15.55 -6.98
C ASN A 62 -17.95 -14.30 -6.83
N SER A 63 -19.18 -14.45 -6.29
CA SER A 63 -20.08 -13.32 -6.08
C SER A 63 -19.53 -12.29 -5.07
N GLN A 64 -18.77 -12.72 -4.08
CA GLN A 64 -18.28 -11.90 -2.97
C GLN A 64 -16.75 -11.65 -3.00
N PHE A 65 -15.99 -12.43 -3.73
CA PHE A 65 -14.53 -12.35 -3.77
C PHE A 65 -13.95 -12.86 -5.09
N TRP A 66 -12.67 -12.64 -5.28
CA TRP A 66 -11.86 -13.26 -6.33
C TRP A 66 -10.81 -14.14 -5.69
N THR A 67 -10.71 -15.40 -6.13
CA THR A 67 -9.62 -16.29 -5.74
C THR A 67 -8.45 -16.12 -6.71
N ILE A 68 -7.28 -15.78 -6.18
CA ILE A 68 -6.05 -15.50 -6.94
C ILE A 68 -5.01 -16.53 -6.51
N ASN A 69 -4.58 -17.37 -7.44
CA ASN A 69 -3.50 -18.31 -7.16
C ASN A 69 -2.12 -17.69 -7.38
N ASN A 70 -1.07 -18.40 -6.97
CA ASN A 70 0.34 -18.03 -7.18
C ASN A 70 0.71 -16.64 -6.66
N VAL A 71 0.06 -16.17 -5.59
CA VAL A 71 0.46 -14.96 -4.87
C VAL A 71 1.75 -15.24 -4.11
N LEU A 72 2.84 -14.59 -4.51
CA LEU A 72 4.14 -14.72 -3.82
C LEU A 72 4.19 -13.78 -2.61
N TYR A 73 4.15 -14.33 -1.40
CA TYR A 73 4.22 -13.57 -0.17
C TYR A 73 5.23 -14.21 0.78
N ARG A 74 6.22 -13.44 1.26
CA ARG A 74 7.29 -13.89 2.17
C ARG A 74 8.01 -15.15 1.70
N GLY A 75 8.31 -15.23 0.40
CA GLY A 75 8.99 -16.37 -0.21
C GLY A 75 8.12 -17.63 -0.37
N ARG A 76 6.84 -17.56 -0.08
CA ARG A 76 5.87 -18.65 -0.26
C ARG A 76 4.85 -18.28 -1.32
N THR A 77 4.51 -19.25 -2.15
CA THR A 77 3.38 -19.14 -3.08
C THR A 77 2.12 -19.62 -2.37
N MET A 78 1.06 -18.83 -2.45
CA MET A 78 -0.22 -19.14 -1.80
C MET A 78 -1.38 -18.78 -2.71
N GLU A 79 -2.56 -19.33 -2.43
CA GLU A 79 -3.83 -18.94 -3.02
C GLU A 79 -4.58 -18.04 -2.05
N VAL A 80 -5.10 -16.92 -2.54
CA VAL A 80 -5.71 -15.88 -1.71
C VAL A 80 -7.06 -15.48 -2.29
N ASP A 81 -8.07 -15.42 -1.44
CA ASP A 81 -9.33 -14.74 -1.73
C ASP A 81 -9.21 -13.25 -1.42
N LEU A 82 -9.55 -12.40 -2.38
CA LEU A 82 -9.66 -10.94 -2.25
C LEU A 82 -11.12 -10.54 -2.23
N ALA A 83 -11.57 -9.87 -1.18
CA ALA A 83 -12.95 -9.41 -1.05
C ALA A 83 -13.30 -8.35 -2.12
N LYS A 84 -14.55 -8.38 -2.64
CA LYS A 84 -15.09 -7.40 -3.61
C LYS A 84 -15.53 -6.09 -2.96
N GLY A 85 -15.53 -6.00 -1.65
CA GLY A 85 -15.96 -4.83 -0.90
C GLY A 85 -15.12 -4.61 0.36
N LEU A 86 -15.39 -3.51 1.02
CA LEU A 86 -14.75 -3.16 2.28
C LEU A 86 -15.11 -4.17 3.38
N LEU A 87 -14.14 -4.44 4.27
CA LEU A 87 -14.32 -5.29 5.43
C LEU A 87 -15.41 -4.76 6.37
N ASP A 88 -16.05 -5.70 7.06
CA ASP A 88 -17.04 -5.43 8.09
C ASP A 88 -18.11 -4.42 7.64
N ASN A 89 -18.64 -4.64 6.41
CA ASN A 89 -19.65 -3.78 5.76
C ASN A 89 -19.26 -2.30 5.65
N GLY A 90 -17.97 -2.00 5.47
CA GLY A 90 -17.46 -0.64 5.34
C GLY A 90 -17.24 0.08 6.67
N SER A 91 -17.24 -0.64 7.78
CA SER A 91 -16.88 -0.09 9.10
C SER A 91 -15.51 0.55 9.06
N ILE A 92 -15.34 1.63 9.83
CA ILE A 92 -14.05 2.28 10.06
C ILE A 92 -13.54 1.90 11.45
N LYS A 93 -12.25 1.55 11.54
CA LYS A 93 -11.60 1.11 12.79
C LYS A 93 -10.19 1.68 12.87
N THR A 94 -9.66 1.82 14.09
CA THR A 94 -8.23 2.08 14.30
C THR A 94 -7.42 0.84 13.91
N GLN A 95 -6.11 1.00 13.74
CA GLN A 95 -5.27 -0.15 13.38
C GLN A 95 -5.30 -1.25 14.45
N GLU A 96 -5.33 -0.90 15.73
CA GLU A 96 -5.48 -1.87 16.83
C GLU A 96 -6.80 -2.64 16.73
N GLN A 97 -7.89 -1.97 16.46
CA GLN A 97 -9.20 -2.59 16.27
C GLN A 97 -9.23 -3.50 15.04
N TRP A 98 -8.57 -3.08 13.94
CA TRP A 98 -8.40 -3.95 12.77
C TRP A 98 -7.52 -5.16 13.07
N ALA A 99 -6.47 -5.03 13.88
CA ALA A 99 -5.63 -6.14 14.31
C ALA A 99 -6.42 -7.15 15.16
N GLU A 100 -7.21 -6.69 16.13
CA GLU A 100 -8.07 -7.55 16.94
C GLU A 100 -9.13 -8.26 16.08
N TYR A 101 -9.79 -7.54 15.17
CA TYR A 101 -10.72 -8.13 14.21
C TYR A 101 -10.04 -9.21 13.36
N SER A 102 -8.91 -8.88 12.78
CA SER A 102 -8.15 -9.75 11.87
C SER A 102 -7.65 -11.03 12.57
N MET A 103 -7.20 -10.91 13.81
CA MET A 103 -6.76 -12.06 14.60
C MET A 103 -7.92 -13.06 14.85
N LYS A 104 -9.13 -12.59 15.11
CA LYS A 104 -10.33 -13.42 15.25
C LYS A 104 -10.74 -14.02 13.90
N ALA A 105 -10.83 -13.18 12.87
CA ALA A 105 -11.24 -13.57 11.53
C ALA A 105 -10.31 -14.64 10.93
N LYS A 106 -8.99 -14.46 11.03
CA LYS A 106 -8.01 -15.44 10.53
C LYS A 106 -8.14 -16.81 11.18
N LYS A 107 -8.40 -16.88 12.49
CA LYS A 107 -8.67 -18.15 13.20
C LYS A 107 -9.93 -18.86 12.71
N GLN A 108 -10.91 -18.12 12.20
CA GLN A 108 -12.17 -18.64 11.67
C GLN A 108 -12.12 -18.88 10.15
N GLY A 109 -11.00 -18.54 9.49
CA GLY A 109 -10.85 -18.57 8.04
C GLY A 109 -11.74 -17.52 7.34
N GLU A 110 -12.02 -16.43 8.00
CA GLU A 110 -12.78 -15.29 7.47
C GLU A 110 -11.82 -14.22 6.92
N PHE A 111 -12.37 -13.22 6.23
CA PHE A 111 -11.57 -12.11 5.67
C PHE A 111 -10.97 -11.25 6.78
N TYR A 112 -9.68 -10.91 6.63
CA TYR A 112 -8.91 -10.07 7.55
C TYR A 112 -8.16 -8.96 6.80
N THR A 113 -7.71 -7.94 7.52
CA THR A 113 -6.90 -6.84 6.98
C THR A 113 -5.50 -7.34 6.63
N PRO A 114 -5.01 -7.19 5.38
CA PRO A 114 -3.65 -7.57 5.01
C PRO A 114 -2.62 -6.58 5.58
N ASP A 115 -1.36 -7.03 5.66
CA ASP A 115 -0.23 -6.12 5.69
C ASP A 115 0.06 -5.56 4.27
N TYR A 116 0.95 -4.57 4.17
CA TYR A 116 1.24 -3.93 2.90
C TYR A 116 1.92 -4.87 1.88
N PRO A 117 2.91 -5.72 2.26
CA PRO A 117 3.51 -6.67 1.33
C PRO A 117 2.51 -7.66 0.74
N LEU A 118 1.57 -8.18 1.53
CA LEU A 118 0.54 -9.09 1.03
C LEU A 118 -0.42 -8.36 0.08
N PHE A 119 -0.88 -7.16 0.45
CA PHE A 119 -1.76 -6.37 -0.40
C PHE A 119 -1.11 -6.07 -1.76
N TYR A 120 0.15 -5.60 -1.75
CA TYR A 120 0.90 -5.36 -2.98
C TYR A 120 1.12 -6.64 -3.80
N SER A 121 1.47 -7.75 -3.17
CA SER A 121 1.67 -9.04 -3.85
C SER A 121 0.42 -9.53 -4.57
N ILE A 122 -0.76 -9.31 -3.98
CA ILE A 122 -2.04 -9.61 -4.62
C ILE A 122 -2.23 -8.73 -5.87
N LEU A 123 -2.05 -7.41 -5.76
CA LEU A 123 -2.20 -6.49 -6.90
C LEU A 123 -1.23 -6.82 -8.04
N ARG A 124 0.01 -7.13 -7.71
CA ARG A 124 1.04 -7.57 -8.65
C ARG A 124 0.63 -8.87 -9.37
N SER A 125 0.12 -9.85 -8.63
CA SER A 125 -0.37 -11.11 -9.21
C SER A 125 -1.57 -10.89 -10.13
N VAL A 126 -2.53 -10.06 -9.72
CA VAL A 126 -3.68 -9.71 -10.57
C VAL A 126 -3.24 -9.04 -11.87
N LYS A 127 -2.33 -8.05 -11.80
CA LYS A 127 -1.78 -7.40 -12.99
C LYS A 127 -1.11 -8.41 -13.92
N ALA A 128 -0.30 -9.30 -13.38
CA ALA A 128 0.38 -10.34 -14.17
C ALA A 128 -0.60 -11.36 -14.78
N GLY A 129 -1.65 -11.74 -14.05
CA GLY A 129 -2.70 -12.65 -14.49
C GLY A 129 -3.68 -12.04 -15.51
N GLN A 130 -3.69 -10.72 -15.68
CA GLN A 130 -4.56 -10.04 -16.63
C GLN A 130 -4.35 -10.48 -18.08
N VAL A 131 -3.15 -10.93 -18.43
CA VAL A 131 -2.84 -11.48 -19.75
C VAL A 131 -3.69 -12.72 -20.05
N VAL A 132 -4.00 -13.53 -19.04
CA VAL A 132 -4.76 -14.79 -19.18
C VAL A 132 -6.27 -14.53 -19.02
N ASN A 133 -6.66 -13.56 -18.21
CA ASN A 133 -8.07 -13.25 -17.91
C ASN A 133 -8.31 -11.73 -17.83
N SER A 134 -8.26 -11.07 -18.98
CA SER A 134 -8.32 -9.60 -19.10
C SER A 134 -9.59 -8.97 -18.52
N GLN A 135 -10.74 -9.68 -18.60
CA GLN A 135 -12.02 -9.15 -18.10
C GLN A 135 -12.07 -9.10 -16.57
N VAL A 136 -11.64 -10.18 -15.92
CA VAL A 136 -11.61 -10.25 -14.44
C VAL A 136 -10.57 -9.28 -13.88
N GLY A 137 -9.40 -9.17 -14.51
CA GLY A 137 -8.39 -8.18 -14.13
C GLY A 137 -8.90 -6.74 -14.19
N LYS A 138 -9.68 -6.39 -15.22
CA LYS A 138 -10.35 -5.09 -15.33
C LYS A 138 -11.41 -4.88 -14.25
N GLU A 139 -12.21 -5.90 -13.94
CA GLU A 139 -13.19 -5.84 -12.85
C GLU A 139 -12.50 -5.54 -11.53
N ILE A 140 -11.43 -6.26 -11.19
CA ILE A 140 -10.67 -6.05 -9.95
C ILE A 140 -10.09 -4.62 -9.90
N SER A 141 -9.39 -4.19 -10.96
CA SER A 141 -8.78 -2.85 -10.97
C SER A 141 -9.82 -1.75 -10.86
N SER A 142 -10.97 -1.87 -11.54
CA SER A 142 -12.05 -0.89 -11.45
C SER A 142 -12.63 -0.82 -10.05
N THR A 143 -12.87 -1.97 -9.41
CA THR A 143 -13.42 -2.04 -8.05
C THR A 143 -12.47 -1.44 -7.02
N ILE A 144 -11.18 -1.84 -7.06
CA ILE A 144 -10.21 -1.31 -6.09
C ILE A 144 -9.95 0.18 -6.34
N LYS A 145 -9.91 0.62 -7.60
CA LYS A 145 -9.81 2.04 -7.96
C LYS A 145 -10.96 2.87 -7.39
N GLU A 146 -12.20 2.38 -7.52
CA GLU A 146 -13.36 3.05 -6.96
C GLU A 146 -13.29 3.12 -5.43
N ILE A 147 -12.95 2.01 -4.78
CA ILE A 147 -12.82 1.94 -3.32
C ILE A 147 -11.71 2.88 -2.84
N SER A 148 -10.51 2.83 -3.42
CA SER A 148 -9.36 3.61 -2.97
C SER A 148 -9.47 5.12 -3.23
N ARG A 149 -10.34 5.54 -4.15
CA ARG A 149 -10.67 6.95 -4.37
C ARG A 149 -11.61 7.53 -3.32
N ASN A 150 -12.44 6.68 -2.75
CA ASN A 150 -13.43 7.09 -1.76
C ASN A 150 -12.99 6.80 -0.32
N HIS A 151 -12.01 5.92 -0.13
CA HIS A 151 -11.57 5.45 1.17
C HIS A 151 -10.05 5.34 1.24
N PHE A 152 -9.48 5.72 2.37
CA PHE A 152 -8.13 5.31 2.71
C PHE A 152 -8.17 3.84 3.18
N LEU A 153 -7.36 2.99 2.54
CA LEU A 153 -7.31 1.56 2.86
C LEU A 153 -6.20 1.29 3.87
N MET A 154 -6.57 1.18 5.12
CA MET A 154 -5.63 0.85 6.20
C MET A 154 -5.11 -0.57 6.05
N THR A 155 -3.83 -0.78 6.33
CA THR A 155 -3.17 -2.09 6.38
C THR A 155 -2.67 -2.41 7.78
N LEU A 156 -2.28 -3.67 8.02
CA LEU A 156 -1.60 -4.08 9.25
C LEU A 156 -0.07 -3.88 9.14
N THR A 157 0.34 -2.76 8.54
CA THR A 157 1.74 -2.32 8.55
C THR A 157 1.87 -1.04 9.35
N ARG A 158 2.73 -1.06 10.38
CA ARG A 158 3.06 0.08 11.24
C ARG A 158 4.52 0.48 11.04
N ILE A 159 4.79 1.78 11.06
CA ILE A 159 6.14 2.33 10.95
C ILE A 159 6.42 3.12 12.21
N GLY A 160 7.44 2.71 12.96
CA GLY A 160 7.97 3.44 14.11
C GLY A 160 9.18 4.27 13.69
N TYR A 161 8.95 5.55 13.41
CA TYR A 161 10.02 6.49 13.10
C TYR A 161 10.83 6.80 14.36
N GLN A 162 12.11 6.41 14.36
CA GLN A 162 13.00 6.55 15.50
C GLN A 162 13.68 7.93 15.54
N PRO A 163 13.96 8.48 16.72
CA PRO A 163 14.76 9.71 16.84
C PRO A 163 16.15 9.56 16.24
N GLN A 164 16.69 8.35 16.28
CA GLN A 164 18.03 8.00 15.78
C GLN A 164 18.04 6.59 15.18
N GLY A 165 19.00 6.34 14.29
CA GLY A 165 19.20 5.02 13.68
C GLY A 165 18.17 4.63 12.63
N LYS A 166 17.93 3.33 12.47
CA LYS A 166 16.93 2.77 11.56
C LYS A 166 15.55 2.78 12.20
N ASP A 167 14.55 3.04 11.39
CA ASP A 167 13.15 2.97 11.75
C ASP A 167 12.68 1.52 11.81
N ILE A 168 11.55 1.24 12.45
CA ILE A 168 10.99 -0.11 12.58
C ILE A 168 9.74 -0.19 11.72
N VAL A 169 9.73 -1.11 10.76
CA VAL A 169 8.54 -1.46 9.99
C VAL A 169 7.99 -2.76 10.55
N THR A 170 6.82 -2.70 11.12
CA THR A 170 6.12 -3.86 11.70
C THR A 170 5.01 -4.28 10.75
N HIS A 171 5.10 -5.47 10.19
CA HIS A 171 4.08 -6.09 9.37
C HIS A 171 3.24 -7.08 10.16
N ASN A 172 2.02 -7.33 9.72
CA ASN A 172 1.03 -8.12 10.47
C ASN A 172 0.89 -7.62 11.90
N PHE A 173 0.87 -6.29 12.06
CA PHE A 173 0.79 -5.63 13.37
C PHE A 173 -0.37 -6.19 14.20
N GLY A 174 -0.05 -6.61 15.43
CA GLY A 174 -1.01 -7.20 16.37
C GLY A 174 -1.45 -8.64 16.06
N MET A 175 -0.87 -9.28 15.02
CA MET A 175 -1.13 -10.67 14.65
C MET A 175 -0.09 -11.61 15.28
N ASN A 176 -0.41 -12.92 15.36
CA ASN A 176 0.53 -13.92 15.90
C ASN A 176 1.79 -14.10 15.04
N ASP A 177 1.72 -13.79 13.74
CA ASP A 177 2.78 -13.88 12.75
C ASP A 177 3.36 -12.50 12.40
N GLN A 178 3.24 -11.54 13.33
CA GLN A 178 3.90 -10.23 13.26
C GLN A 178 5.42 -10.39 13.07
N TYR A 179 6.00 -9.53 12.24
CA TYR A 179 7.44 -9.47 12.04
C TYR A 179 7.91 -8.04 11.81
N GLU A 180 9.19 -7.79 12.06
CA GLU A 180 9.79 -6.46 12.00
C GLU A 180 10.94 -6.42 11.01
N ILE A 181 11.04 -5.33 10.27
CA ILE A 181 12.17 -4.97 9.42
C ILE A 181 12.71 -3.63 9.91
N ARG A 182 14.04 -3.47 9.91
CA ARG A 182 14.68 -2.22 10.29
C ARG A 182 15.30 -1.56 9.08
N GLU A 183 14.72 -0.43 8.66
CA GLU A 183 15.24 0.35 7.54
C GLU A 183 15.04 1.87 7.78
N ARG A 184 15.79 2.69 7.06
CA ARG A 184 15.72 4.15 7.17
C ARG A 184 14.53 4.67 6.34
N PHE A 185 13.40 4.84 6.99
CA PHE A 185 12.16 5.32 6.34
C PHE A 185 12.03 6.85 6.27
N VAL A 186 12.67 7.57 7.19
CA VAL A 186 12.68 9.04 7.13
C VAL A 186 13.36 9.50 5.85
N GLY A 187 12.66 10.28 5.07
CA GLY A 187 13.16 10.80 3.79
C GLY A 187 12.14 11.71 3.11
N GLN A 188 12.46 12.15 1.91
CA GLN A 188 11.56 12.98 1.13
C GLN A 188 10.41 12.15 0.56
N ASP A 189 9.24 12.77 0.48
CA ASP A 189 8.14 12.25 -0.34
C ASP A 189 8.53 12.33 -1.82
N GLY A 190 7.94 11.49 -2.67
CA GLY A 190 8.20 11.60 -4.09
C GLY A 190 7.53 10.52 -4.93
N TRP A 191 7.61 10.72 -6.25
CA TRP A 191 7.19 9.73 -7.23
C TRP A 191 8.07 8.50 -7.14
N ILE A 192 7.47 7.33 -7.01
CA ILE A 192 8.17 6.07 -6.73
C ILE A 192 9.28 5.80 -7.73
N PHE A 193 9.03 5.98 -9.02
CA PHE A 193 10.01 5.74 -10.09
C PHE A 193 11.19 6.74 -10.09
N LYS A 194 11.09 7.84 -9.35
CA LYS A 194 12.16 8.85 -9.19
C LYS A 194 12.92 8.69 -7.88
N LEU A 195 12.39 7.93 -6.93
CA LEU A 195 13.05 7.72 -5.64
C LEU A 195 14.10 6.62 -5.75
N ASN A 196 15.31 6.91 -5.28
CA ASN A 196 16.40 5.94 -5.20
C ASN A 196 16.44 5.27 -3.82
N ASP A 197 15.29 4.77 -3.38
CA ASP A 197 15.08 4.22 -2.03
C ASP A 197 14.64 2.75 -2.11
N ALA A 198 15.38 1.93 -2.89
CA ALA A 198 15.07 0.52 -3.11
C ALA A 198 14.86 -0.26 -1.79
N ASP A 199 15.71 -0.03 -0.80
CA ASP A 199 15.63 -0.68 0.53
C ASP A 199 14.34 -0.31 1.28
N VAL A 200 13.85 0.93 1.10
CA VAL A 200 12.57 1.38 1.67
C VAL A 200 11.40 0.62 1.05
N PHE A 201 11.41 0.44 -0.27
CA PHE A 201 10.36 -0.31 -0.96
C PHE A 201 10.43 -1.81 -0.66
N GLU A 202 11.62 -2.37 -0.56
CA GLU A 202 11.79 -3.76 -0.11
C GLU A 202 11.22 -3.96 1.30
N ALA A 203 11.54 -3.05 2.22
CA ALA A 203 11.02 -3.10 3.57
C ALA A 203 9.51 -2.85 3.65
N LEU A 204 8.91 -2.03 2.76
CA LEU A 204 7.49 -1.69 2.78
C LEU A 204 6.62 -2.71 2.04
N LEU A 205 7.06 -3.14 0.86
CA LEU A 205 6.26 -3.90 -0.11
C LEU A 205 6.81 -5.31 -0.39
N GLY A 206 8.01 -5.63 0.13
CA GLY A 206 8.71 -6.89 -0.15
C GLY A 206 9.36 -6.95 -1.53
N THR A 207 9.61 -5.81 -2.17
CA THR A 207 10.31 -5.69 -3.46
C THR A 207 10.99 -4.33 -3.59
N ASP A 208 12.17 -4.34 -4.20
CA ASP A 208 12.99 -3.16 -4.54
C ASP A 208 12.71 -2.59 -5.94
N LYS A 209 11.84 -3.24 -6.71
CA LYS A 209 11.60 -2.93 -8.13
C LYS A 209 10.67 -1.74 -8.33
N THR A 210 11.19 -0.53 -8.16
CA THR A 210 10.40 0.71 -8.22
C THR A 210 9.59 0.87 -9.49
N GLN A 211 10.13 0.48 -10.66
CA GLN A 211 9.39 0.54 -11.91
C GLN A 211 8.19 -0.42 -11.92
N GLU A 212 8.36 -1.65 -11.43
CA GLU A 212 7.27 -2.62 -11.32
C GLU A 212 6.18 -2.14 -10.36
N ILE A 213 6.57 -1.50 -9.24
CA ILE A 213 5.64 -0.89 -8.28
C ILE A 213 4.80 0.19 -8.98
N ASP A 214 5.45 1.13 -9.67
CA ASP A 214 4.76 2.20 -10.37
C ASP A 214 3.81 1.64 -11.44
N GLU A 215 4.25 0.67 -12.24
CA GLU A 215 3.42 0.01 -13.24
C GLU A 215 2.18 -0.70 -12.66
N VAL A 216 2.29 -1.29 -11.45
CA VAL A 216 1.15 -1.92 -10.76
C VAL A 216 0.13 -0.86 -10.38
N PHE A 217 0.56 0.26 -9.84
CA PHE A 217 -0.35 1.32 -9.41
C PHE A 217 -0.89 2.16 -10.57
N GLN A 218 -0.12 2.34 -11.66
CA GLN A 218 -0.64 2.88 -12.91
C GLN A 218 -1.74 2.00 -13.49
N TRP A 219 -1.54 0.68 -13.52
CA TRP A 219 -2.56 -0.25 -13.97
C TRP A 219 -3.82 -0.18 -13.08
N LEU A 220 -3.63 -0.13 -11.76
CA LEU A 220 -4.72 -0.10 -10.79
C LEU A 220 -5.53 1.18 -10.85
N ASN A 221 -4.87 2.34 -10.85
CA ASN A 221 -5.51 3.64 -10.66
C ASN A 221 -5.44 4.55 -11.89
N GLY A 222 -4.61 4.23 -12.88
CA GLY A 222 -4.37 5.05 -14.08
C GLY A 222 -3.51 6.29 -13.79
N THR A 223 -2.76 6.28 -12.69
CA THR A 223 -1.87 7.38 -12.26
C THR A 223 -0.56 6.81 -11.73
N ASP A 224 0.49 7.63 -11.77
CA ASP A 224 1.77 7.28 -11.14
C ASP A 224 1.62 7.09 -9.64
N ALA A 225 2.52 6.28 -9.06
CA ALA A 225 2.54 6.02 -7.63
C ALA A 225 3.43 7.03 -6.89
N TYR A 226 2.98 7.45 -5.71
CA TYR A 226 3.64 8.44 -4.87
C TYR A 226 3.79 7.93 -3.44
N LEU A 227 5.00 8.04 -2.86
CA LEU A 227 5.27 7.71 -1.48
C LEU A 227 5.16 8.94 -0.58
N PHE A 228 4.30 8.88 0.44
CA PHE A 228 4.22 9.84 1.53
C PHE A 228 4.85 9.26 2.79
N ARG A 229 5.73 10.01 3.47
CA ARG A 229 6.42 9.58 4.68
C ARG A 229 6.82 10.77 5.56
N VAL A 230 7.34 10.48 6.75
CA VAL A 230 7.90 11.51 7.63
C VAL A 230 9.22 12.02 7.04
N ASN A 231 9.34 13.34 6.85
CA ASN A 231 10.44 13.96 6.11
C ASN A 231 11.63 14.36 7.01
N SER A 232 11.44 14.40 8.33
CA SER A 232 12.48 14.73 9.31
C SER A 232 12.43 13.82 10.52
N ARG A 233 13.58 13.58 11.14
CA ARG A 233 13.65 12.77 12.36
C ARG A 233 12.80 13.36 13.47
N PRO A 234 11.90 12.58 14.09
CA PRO A 234 11.14 13.02 15.24
C PRO A 234 12.05 13.11 16.47
N SER A 235 11.66 13.91 17.45
CA SER A 235 12.40 14.01 18.73
C SER A 235 12.16 12.82 19.67
N LYS A 236 11.10 12.06 19.44
CA LYS A 236 10.73 10.81 20.15
C LYS A 236 10.16 9.83 19.14
N LEU A 237 9.99 8.57 19.53
CA LEU A 237 9.30 7.56 18.69
C LEU A 237 7.98 8.14 18.18
N ASP A 238 7.80 8.13 16.85
CA ASP A 238 6.59 8.55 16.16
C ASP A 238 6.04 7.36 15.36
N GLU A 239 4.96 6.79 15.85
CA GLU A 239 4.31 5.65 15.21
C GLU A 239 3.31 6.10 14.16
N ARG A 240 3.37 5.48 12.99
CA ARG A 240 2.51 5.76 11.84
C ARG A 240 1.98 4.45 11.25
N VAL A 241 0.81 4.55 10.64
CA VAL A 241 0.18 3.45 9.91
C VAL A 241 0.45 3.61 8.43
N ALA A 242 0.80 2.51 7.77
CA ALA A 242 0.87 2.48 6.33
C ALA A 242 -0.48 2.07 5.73
N GLY A 243 -0.89 2.80 4.70
CA GLY A 243 -2.15 2.55 4.01
C GLY A 243 -2.10 3.03 2.57
N PHE A 244 -3.15 2.70 1.84
CA PHE A 244 -3.29 3.04 0.42
C PHE A 244 -4.50 3.94 0.20
N GLY A 245 -4.29 4.99 -0.56
CA GLY A 245 -5.34 5.87 -1.05
C GLY A 245 -5.06 6.28 -2.48
N ALA A 246 -6.03 6.85 -3.18
CA ALA A 246 -5.83 7.35 -4.52
C ALA A 246 -6.52 8.70 -4.69
N ASP A 247 -5.78 9.65 -5.23
CA ASP A 247 -6.27 10.93 -5.69
C ASP A 247 -6.50 10.90 -7.21
N SER A 248 -6.98 12.00 -7.77
CA SER A 248 -7.19 12.13 -9.21
C SER A 248 -5.89 12.08 -10.02
N ASP A 249 -4.78 12.47 -9.41
CA ASP A 249 -3.47 12.65 -10.05
C ASP A 249 -2.40 11.64 -9.58
N ARG A 250 -2.66 10.85 -8.54
CA ARG A 250 -1.69 9.89 -8.00
C ARG A 250 -2.30 8.72 -7.25
N ALA A 251 -1.61 7.59 -7.24
CA ALA A 251 -1.81 6.50 -6.29
C ALA A 251 -0.91 6.73 -5.07
N GLY A 252 -1.47 6.82 -3.88
CA GLY A 252 -0.73 7.17 -2.66
C GLY A 252 -0.34 5.94 -1.84
N LEU A 253 0.97 5.70 -1.68
CA LEU A 253 1.52 4.84 -0.63
C LEU A 253 1.78 5.74 0.58
N ASP A 254 0.84 5.80 1.52
CA ASP A 254 0.93 6.69 2.68
C ASP A 254 1.52 5.95 3.89
N CYS A 255 2.68 6.40 4.34
CA CYS A 255 3.37 5.93 5.55
C CYS A 255 3.31 6.96 6.68
N GLY A 256 2.35 7.87 6.67
CA GLY A 256 2.16 8.95 7.64
C GLY A 256 0.84 8.90 8.39
N GLY A 257 0.02 7.84 8.22
CA GLY A 257 -1.27 7.70 8.92
C GLY A 257 -1.10 7.66 10.44
N TYR A 258 -2.01 8.29 11.19
CA TYR A 258 -1.96 8.25 12.65
C TYR A 258 -2.67 6.98 13.18
N PRO A 259 -2.08 6.23 14.13
CA PRO A 259 -2.65 4.98 14.64
C PRO A 259 -4.03 5.14 15.28
N LEU A 260 -4.35 6.31 15.83
CA LEU A 260 -5.63 6.61 16.47
C LEU A 260 -6.73 7.02 15.49
N LEU A 261 -6.41 7.25 14.23
CA LEU A 261 -7.43 7.50 13.20
C LEU A 261 -8.07 6.19 12.77
N SER A 262 -9.38 6.26 12.55
CA SER A 262 -10.17 5.12 12.07
C SER A 262 -10.37 5.22 10.57
N ASP A 263 -10.10 4.12 9.88
CA ASP A 263 -10.23 4.01 8.42
C ASP A 263 -10.80 2.66 8.02
N SER A 264 -11.23 2.56 6.76
CA SER A 264 -11.70 1.32 6.16
C SER A 264 -10.52 0.41 5.81
N SER A 265 -10.81 -0.87 5.58
CA SER A 265 -9.84 -1.82 5.05
C SER A 265 -10.46 -2.71 3.98
N LEU A 266 -9.62 -3.25 3.10
CA LEU A 266 -9.99 -4.28 2.14
C LEU A 266 -9.58 -5.66 2.66
N GLY A 267 -10.46 -6.65 2.50
CA GLY A 267 -10.25 -7.96 3.10
C GLY A 267 -9.53 -8.95 2.20
N VAL A 268 -8.68 -9.76 2.84
CA VAL A 268 -8.08 -10.95 2.23
C VAL A 268 -8.25 -12.15 3.15
N ARG A 269 -8.18 -13.35 2.59
CA ARG A 269 -8.03 -14.59 3.38
C ARG A 269 -7.27 -15.63 2.55
N GLU A 270 -6.64 -16.59 3.21
CA GLU A 270 -6.14 -17.77 2.53
C GLU A 270 -7.32 -18.55 1.93
N ALA A 271 -7.24 -18.92 0.66
CA ALA A 271 -8.29 -19.69 0.03
C ALA A 271 -8.42 -21.06 0.72
N ARG A 272 -9.64 -21.51 0.90
CA ARG A 272 -9.92 -22.82 1.50
C ARG A 272 -9.86 -23.87 0.37
N GLU A 273 -9.14 -24.96 0.60
CA GLU A 273 -9.17 -26.15 -0.26
C GLU A 273 -10.59 -26.76 -0.33
#